data_9917da5972d646731fb26b52e05f21cc
#
_entry.id   9917da5972d646731fb26b52e05f21cc
#
_cell.length_a   1.000
_cell.length_b   1.000
_cell.length_c   1.000
_cell.angle_alpha   90.00
_cell.angle_beta   90.00
_cell.angle_gamma   90.00
#
_symmetry.space_group_name_H-M   'P 1'
#
loop_
_entity.id
_entity.type
_entity.pdbx_description
1 polymer ?
#
loop_
_entity_poly.entity_id
_entity_poly.type
_entity_poly.pdbx_seq_one_letter_code
_entity_poly.pdbx_strand_id
1 'polypeptide(L)'
;FENGLYFRYLDRVRASGIDIPIVPGILPVQNFKQTKNFAARAGASIPRWLAERFEGLDDDPATRKLIAAAVAAEQVLDLVDNGVTDFHFYTMNRADLVYAICHLLGLRPDHALADKAQLNSAKERV
;
A
#
# COMPACT_ATOMS: atom_id res chain seq x y z
N PHE A 1 6.25 1.47 7.20
CA PHE A 1 7.11 1.93 6.09
C PHE A 1 8.47 1.23 6.05
N GLU A 2 8.84 0.46 7.05
CA GLU A 2 10.09 -0.32 7.11
C GLU A 2 9.76 -1.82 7.09
N ASN A 3 9.99 -2.48 5.97
CA ASN A 3 9.70 -3.91 5.79
C ASN A 3 10.45 -4.80 6.80
N GLY A 4 11.64 -4.38 7.23
CA GLY A 4 12.39 -5.08 8.26
C GLY A 4 11.66 -5.24 9.60
N LEU A 5 10.76 -4.30 9.94
CA LEU A 5 9.91 -4.43 11.13
C LEU A 5 8.88 -5.55 10.94
N TYR A 6 8.27 -5.63 9.75
CA TYR A 6 7.34 -6.69 9.41
C TYR A 6 8.01 -8.07 9.45
N PHE A 7 9.19 -8.20 8.84
CA PHE A 7 9.93 -9.48 8.83
C PHE A 7 10.29 -9.95 10.24
N ARG A 8 10.80 -9.06 11.08
CA ARG A 8 11.10 -9.40 12.50
C ARG A 8 9.85 -9.79 13.28
N TYR A 9 8.73 -9.13 13.03
CA TYR A 9 7.46 -9.49 13.64
C TYR A 9 6.99 -10.86 13.18
N LEU A 10 7.05 -11.14 11.87
CA LEU A 10 6.69 -12.42 11.27
C LEU A 10 7.54 -13.56 11.86
N ASP A 11 8.85 -13.38 11.97
CA ASP A 11 9.76 -14.37 12.56
C ASP A 11 9.37 -14.69 14.00
N ARG A 12 9.04 -13.70 14.80
CA ARG A 12 8.59 -13.89 16.18
C ARG A 12 7.27 -14.63 16.27
N VAL A 13 6.32 -14.30 15.40
CA VAL A 13 5.01 -14.97 15.32
C VAL A 13 5.21 -16.46 14.96
N ARG A 14 6.04 -16.74 13.97
CA ARG A 14 6.34 -18.12 13.54
C ARG A 14 7.09 -18.90 14.63
N ALA A 15 8.05 -18.29 15.30
CA ALA A 15 8.76 -18.90 16.43
C ALA A 15 7.82 -19.25 17.61
N SER A 16 6.69 -18.56 17.73
CA SER A 16 5.65 -18.86 18.72
C SER A 16 4.66 -19.95 18.30
N GLY A 17 4.89 -20.60 17.14
CA GLY A 17 4.04 -21.67 16.61
C GLY A 17 2.73 -21.19 15.97
N ILE A 18 2.64 -19.90 15.62
CA ILE A 18 1.46 -19.31 14.96
C ILE A 18 1.67 -19.34 13.46
N ASP A 19 0.83 -20.07 12.73
CA ASP A 19 0.96 -20.31 11.28
C ASP A 19 -0.08 -19.57 10.43
N ILE A 20 -0.99 -18.81 11.03
CA ILE A 20 -1.97 -18.02 10.28
C ILE A 20 -1.29 -16.99 9.37
N PRO A 21 -1.91 -16.62 8.23
CA PRO A 21 -1.41 -15.56 7.38
C PRO A 21 -1.27 -14.23 8.14
N ILE A 22 -0.11 -13.59 7.99
CA ILE A 22 0.14 -12.24 8.51
C ILE A 22 0.29 -11.33 7.30
N VAL A 23 -0.79 -10.63 6.97
CA VAL A 23 -0.88 -9.79 5.77
C VAL A 23 -0.36 -8.38 6.08
N PRO A 24 0.70 -7.91 5.39
CA PRO A 24 1.18 -6.55 5.59
C PRO A 24 0.19 -5.52 5.04
N GLY A 25 -0.05 -4.47 5.82
CA GLY A 25 -0.83 -3.32 5.39
C GLY A 25 0.04 -2.26 4.73
N ILE A 26 -0.28 -1.90 3.50
CA ILE A 26 0.43 -0.89 2.72
C ILE A 26 -0.38 0.41 2.70
N LEU A 27 0.22 1.47 3.20
CA LEU A 27 -0.36 2.82 3.18
C LEU A 27 0.41 3.71 2.20
N PRO A 28 -0.10 3.94 0.99
CA PRO A 28 0.53 4.87 0.06
C PRO A 28 0.52 6.29 0.61
N VAL A 29 1.66 6.97 0.56
CA VAL A 29 1.82 8.32 1.10
C VAL A 29 1.27 9.35 0.12
N GLN A 30 0.00 9.68 0.23
CA GLN A 30 -0.66 10.67 -0.64
C GLN A 30 -0.41 12.11 -0.20
N ASN A 31 -0.36 12.30 1.11
CA ASN A 31 -0.03 13.56 1.75
C ASN A 31 0.89 13.26 2.94
N PHE A 32 2.15 13.66 2.83
CA PHE A 32 3.16 13.31 3.83
C PHE A 32 2.84 13.88 5.22
N LYS A 33 2.33 15.10 5.28
CA LYS A 33 1.94 15.74 6.55
C LYS A 33 0.82 14.97 7.26
N GLN A 34 -0.20 14.55 6.52
CA GLN A 34 -1.29 13.73 7.06
C GLN A 34 -0.79 12.36 7.48
N THR A 35 0.07 11.73 6.68
CA THR A 35 0.68 10.43 7.00
C THR A 35 1.52 10.52 8.27
N LYS A 36 2.30 11.57 8.45
CA LYS A 36 3.07 11.82 9.68
C LYS A 36 2.18 11.93 10.91
N ASN A 37 1.08 12.67 10.81
CA ASN A 37 0.12 12.81 11.91
C ASN A 37 -0.59 11.49 12.23
N PHE A 38 -0.95 10.72 11.22
CA PHE A 38 -1.55 9.41 11.39
C PHE A 38 -0.57 8.42 12.05
N ALA A 39 0.68 8.37 11.58
CA ALA A 39 1.72 7.53 12.15
C ALA A 39 1.97 7.85 13.63
N ALA A 40 2.03 9.13 13.99
CA ALA A 40 2.20 9.56 15.37
C ALA A 40 1.07 9.06 16.28
N ARG A 41 -0.19 9.11 15.82
CA ARG A 41 -1.35 8.59 16.57
C ARG A 41 -1.35 7.07 16.68
N ALA A 42 -0.86 6.38 15.66
CA ALA A 42 -0.78 4.93 15.63
C ALA A 42 0.47 4.37 16.33
N GLY A 43 1.34 5.21 16.88
CA GLY A 43 2.62 4.79 17.46
C GLY A 43 3.59 4.23 16.42
N ALA A 44 3.41 4.57 15.14
CA ALA A 44 4.27 4.15 14.06
C ALA A 44 5.38 5.17 13.77
N SER A 45 6.56 4.68 13.39
CA SER A 45 7.69 5.52 13.02
C SER A 45 7.64 5.95 11.56
N ILE A 46 8.15 7.14 11.29
CA ILE A 46 8.44 7.62 9.93
C ILE A 46 9.96 7.57 9.74
N PRO A 47 10.49 6.71 8.88
CA PRO A 47 11.91 6.66 8.64
C PRO A 47 12.39 7.93 7.93
N ARG A 48 13.63 8.32 8.20
CA ARG A 48 14.22 9.55 7.66
C ARG A 48 14.22 9.57 6.13
N TRP A 49 14.58 8.44 5.51
CA TRP A 49 14.59 8.31 4.07
C TRP A 49 13.23 8.60 3.41
N LEU A 50 12.13 8.24 4.09
CA LEU A 50 10.77 8.52 3.60
C LEU A 50 10.48 10.02 3.64
N ALA A 51 10.86 10.70 4.71
CA ALA A 51 10.70 12.16 4.82
C ALA A 51 11.49 12.88 3.71
N GLU A 52 12.72 12.46 3.46
CA GLU A 52 13.58 13.02 2.42
C GLU A 52 12.99 12.85 1.00
N ARG A 53 12.28 11.74 0.73
CA ARG A 53 11.60 11.52 -0.57
C ARG A 53 10.47 12.51 -0.85
N PHE A 54 9.85 13.07 0.18
CA PHE A 54 8.73 14.00 0.07
C PHE A 54 9.10 15.45 0.36
N GLU A 55 10.35 15.73 0.68
CA GLU A 55 10.83 17.09 0.95
C GLU A 55 10.64 17.99 -0.26
N GLY A 56 10.07 19.18 -0.03
CA GLY A 56 9.83 20.18 -1.08
C GLY A 56 8.65 19.89 -2.01
N LEU A 57 7.86 18.84 -1.76
CA LEU A 57 6.73 18.45 -2.63
C LEU A 57 5.36 18.89 -2.11
N ASP A 58 5.30 19.75 -1.09
CA ASP A 58 4.02 20.15 -0.50
C ASP A 58 3.12 20.87 -1.52
N ASP A 59 3.69 21.69 -2.38
CA ASP A 59 2.98 22.48 -3.39
C ASP A 59 3.02 21.84 -4.79
N ASP A 60 3.57 20.63 -4.92
CA ASP A 60 3.62 19.87 -6.17
C ASP A 60 2.86 18.52 -6.05
N PRO A 61 1.53 18.53 -6.14
CA PRO A 61 0.72 17.32 -5.99
C PRO A 61 0.96 16.29 -7.11
N ALA A 62 1.34 16.70 -8.29
CA ALA A 62 1.60 15.81 -9.42
C ALA A 62 2.86 14.98 -9.17
N THR A 63 3.98 15.61 -8.85
CA THR A 63 5.23 14.92 -8.52
C THR A 63 5.06 14.08 -7.25
N ARG A 64 4.41 14.63 -6.22
CA ARG A 64 4.14 13.90 -4.97
C ARG A 64 3.39 12.59 -5.22
N LYS A 65 2.41 12.56 -6.10
CA LYS A 65 1.65 11.36 -6.46
C LYS A 65 2.53 10.30 -7.15
N LEU A 66 3.42 10.73 -8.04
CA LEU A 66 4.37 9.82 -8.69
C LEU A 66 5.36 9.22 -7.69
N ILE A 67 5.90 10.02 -6.80
CA ILE A 67 6.79 9.55 -5.73
C ILE A 67 6.06 8.60 -4.78
N ALA A 68 4.82 8.89 -4.42
CA ALA A 68 4.01 8.02 -3.58
C ALA A 68 3.79 6.63 -4.22
N ALA A 69 3.51 6.59 -5.52
CA ALA A 69 3.36 5.34 -6.26
C ALA A 69 4.68 4.55 -6.32
N ALA A 70 5.79 5.23 -6.59
CA ALA A 70 7.12 4.61 -6.65
C ALA A 70 7.52 4.01 -5.30
N VAL A 71 7.39 4.78 -4.21
CA VAL A 71 7.73 4.32 -2.85
C VAL A 71 6.89 3.09 -2.45
N ALA A 72 5.59 3.11 -2.71
CA ALA A 72 4.73 1.97 -2.40
C ALA A 72 5.06 0.75 -3.25
N ALA A 73 5.36 0.93 -4.54
CA ALA A 73 5.79 -0.16 -5.41
C ALA A 73 7.13 -0.77 -4.97
N GLU A 74 8.12 0.05 -4.63
CA GLU A 74 9.41 -0.41 -4.08
C GLU A 74 9.20 -1.24 -2.80
N GLN A 75 8.34 -0.77 -1.89
CA GLN A 75 8.01 -1.47 -0.66
C GLN A 75 7.37 -2.84 -0.92
N VAL A 76 6.41 -2.90 -1.83
CA VAL A 76 5.72 -4.17 -2.15
C VAL A 76 6.65 -5.13 -2.88
N LEU A 77 7.49 -4.66 -3.81
CA LEU A 77 8.46 -5.51 -4.51
C LEU A 77 9.44 -6.16 -3.54
N ASP A 78 9.99 -5.40 -2.59
CA ASP A 78 10.86 -5.96 -1.56
C ASP A 78 10.16 -7.02 -0.70
N LEU A 79 8.89 -6.81 -0.35
CA LEU A 79 8.08 -7.82 0.35
C LEU A 79 7.86 -9.07 -0.50
N VAL A 80 7.56 -8.92 -1.80
CA VAL A 80 7.40 -10.03 -2.75
C VAL A 80 8.69 -10.82 -2.89
N ASP A 81 9.83 -10.15 -3.03
CA ASP A 81 11.16 -10.77 -3.13
C ASP A 81 11.51 -11.60 -1.88
N ASN A 82 10.92 -11.25 -0.73
CA ASN A 82 11.03 -12.00 0.52
C ASN A 82 9.86 -12.97 0.78
N GLY A 83 9.09 -13.31 -0.24
CA GLY A 83 8.09 -14.38 -0.20
C GLY A 83 6.69 -13.98 0.27
N VAL A 84 6.40 -12.68 0.40
CA VAL A 84 5.05 -12.21 0.74
C VAL A 84 4.17 -12.24 -0.49
N THR A 85 3.00 -12.88 -0.38
CA THR A 85 2.06 -13.09 -1.49
C THR A 85 0.75 -12.30 -1.36
N ASP A 86 0.41 -11.87 -0.15
CA ASP A 86 -0.86 -11.24 0.17
C ASP A 86 -0.64 -9.86 0.79
N PHE A 87 -1.40 -8.87 0.33
CA PHE A 87 -1.27 -7.47 0.74
C PHE A 87 -2.62 -6.85 1.02
N HIS A 88 -2.68 -5.98 2.02
CA HIS A 88 -3.81 -5.11 2.27
C HIS A 88 -3.43 -3.66 1.96
N PHE A 89 -4.12 -3.03 1.02
CA PHE A 89 -3.89 -1.62 0.68
C PHE A 89 -4.89 -0.71 1.39
N TYR A 90 -4.38 0.27 2.13
CA TYR A 90 -5.18 1.35 2.69
C TYR A 90 -5.38 2.43 1.61
N THR A 91 -6.51 2.39 0.92
CA THR A 91 -6.77 3.30 -0.20
C THR A 91 -7.12 4.72 0.25
N MET A 92 -7.61 4.89 1.46
CA MET A 92 -8.12 6.16 1.99
C MET A 92 -9.12 6.82 1.04
N ASN A 93 -9.96 6.01 0.41
CA ASN A 93 -10.93 6.41 -0.64
C ASN A 93 -10.28 7.03 -1.90
N ARG A 94 -9.02 6.66 -2.18
CA ARG A 94 -8.24 7.09 -3.34
C ARG A 94 -7.79 5.86 -4.14
N ALA A 95 -8.74 5.25 -4.86
CA ALA A 95 -8.48 4.03 -5.62
C ALA A 95 -7.50 4.22 -6.78
N ASP A 96 -7.39 5.42 -7.33
CA ASP A 96 -6.53 5.76 -8.46
C ASP A 96 -5.04 5.47 -8.18
N LEU A 97 -4.56 5.82 -7.00
CA LEU A 97 -3.17 5.57 -6.60
C LEU A 97 -2.89 4.06 -6.42
N VAL A 98 -3.78 3.35 -5.73
CA VAL A 98 -3.65 1.91 -5.53
C VAL A 98 -3.76 1.16 -6.86
N TYR A 99 -4.66 1.60 -7.76
CA TYR A 99 -4.75 1.05 -9.11
C TYR A 99 -3.43 1.21 -9.87
N ALA A 100 -2.82 2.39 -9.82
CA ALA A 100 -1.53 2.65 -10.45
C ALA A 100 -0.42 1.76 -9.88
N ILE A 101 -0.36 1.59 -8.55
CA ILE A 101 0.59 0.70 -7.87
C ILE A 101 0.39 -0.75 -8.33
N CYS A 102 -0.82 -1.25 -8.32
CA CYS A 102 -1.14 -2.61 -8.79
C CYS A 102 -0.72 -2.79 -10.25
N HIS A 103 -0.93 -1.78 -11.08
CA HIS A 103 -0.55 -1.79 -12.49
C HIS A 103 0.98 -1.86 -12.67
N LEU A 104 1.74 -1.10 -11.90
CA LEU A 104 3.21 -1.15 -11.87
C LEU A 104 3.72 -2.55 -11.46
N LEU A 105 3.01 -3.22 -10.55
CA LEU A 105 3.32 -4.56 -10.09
C LEU A 105 2.88 -5.67 -11.07
N GLY A 106 2.33 -5.32 -12.22
CA GLY A 106 1.84 -6.28 -13.21
C GLY A 106 0.48 -6.90 -12.90
N LEU A 107 -0.19 -6.45 -11.84
CA LEU A 107 -1.52 -6.92 -11.47
C LEU A 107 -2.58 -6.26 -12.35
N ARG A 108 -3.54 -7.05 -12.81
CA ARG A 108 -4.66 -6.61 -13.65
C ARG A 108 -5.97 -7.07 -13.05
N PRO A 109 -7.06 -6.29 -13.22
CA PRO A 109 -8.39 -6.76 -12.85
C PRO A 109 -8.72 -8.04 -13.60
N ASP A 110 -9.34 -8.99 -12.91
CA ASP A 110 -9.91 -10.15 -13.58
C ASP A 110 -11.15 -9.69 -14.39
N HIS A 111 -11.11 -9.86 -15.70
CA HIS A 111 -12.21 -9.47 -16.60
C HIS A 111 -13.53 -10.11 -16.21
N ALA A 112 -13.51 -11.34 -15.68
CA ALA A 112 -14.73 -12.04 -15.22
C ALA A 112 -15.43 -11.33 -14.04
N LEU A 113 -14.66 -10.63 -13.19
CA LEU A 113 -15.21 -9.84 -12.08
C LEU A 113 -15.71 -8.47 -12.55
N ALA A 114 -15.02 -7.86 -13.52
CA ALA A 114 -15.45 -6.59 -14.12
C ALA A 114 -16.80 -6.73 -14.85
N ASP A 115 -16.99 -7.80 -15.61
CA ASP A 115 -18.25 -8.09 -16.31
C ASP A 115 -19.41 -8.32 -15.33
N LYS A 116 -19.17 -9.03 -14.21
CA LYS A 116 -20.18 -9.22 -13.15
C LYS A 116 -20.58 -7.90 -12.47
N ALA A 117 -19.62 -7.02 -12.22
CA ALA A 117 -19.89 -5.73 -11.60
C ALA A 117 -20.72 -4.82 -12.52
N GLN A 118 -20.44 -4.82 -13.82
CA GLN A 118 -21.23 -4.10 -14.83
C GLN A 118 -22.64 -4.66 -14.97
N LEU A 119 -22.79 -5.98 -14.93
CA LEU A 119 -24.09 -6.64 -15.03
C LEU A 119 -24.99 -6.34 -13.81
N ASN A 120 -24.41 -6.26 -12.61
CA ASN A 120 -25.13 -5.92 -11.40
C ASN A 120 -25.55 -4.45 -11.37
N SER A 121 -24.69 -3.54 -11.79
CA SER A 121 -25.01 -2.11 -11.86
C SER A 121 -26.07 -1.79 -12.93
N ALA A 122 -26.17 -2.60 -13.98
CA ALA A 122 -27.22 -2.49 -14.98
C ALA A 122 -28.58 -2.99 -14.45
N LYS A 123 -28.59 -4.00 -13.57
CA LYS A 123 -29.83 -4.51 -12.94
C LYS A 123 -30.38 -3.58 -11.86
N GLU A 124 -29.57 -2.81 -11.19
CA GLU A 124 -30.01 -1.84 -10.18
C GLU A 124 -30.58 -0.54 -10.77
N ARG A 125 -30.42 -0.32 -12.09
CA ARG A 125 -30.92 0.85 -12.81
C ARG A 125 -32.27 0.61 -13.53
N VAL A 126 -32.83 -0.58 -13.41
CA VAL A 126 -34.15 -0.99 -13.93
C VAL A 126 -35.14 -1.14 -12.77
#